data_83a31efd44a5f56f96062c64d722001f
#
_entry.id   83a31efd44a5f56f96062c64d722001f
#
_cell.length_a   1.000
_cell.length_b   1.000
_cell.length_c   1.000
_cell.angle_alpha   90.00
_cell.angle_beta   90.00
_cell.angle_gamma   90.00
#
_symmetry.space_group_name_H-M   'P 1'
#
loop_
_entity.id
_entity.type
_entity.pdbx_description
1 polymer ?
#
loop_
_entity_poly.entity_id
_entity_poly.type
_entity_poly.pdbx_seq_one_letter_code
_entity_poly.pdbx_strand_id
1 'polypeptide(L)'
;MSSFSRVERLRGRWNGLSEHQQLGASLAGIGGLFGLWLIFWPVPTQVDGQGVLIYPDNAGILNARSGGQVLRIDTKVGEPVRQGQVLMTLYLPVLERQLDQQKGNLDQLILQNETLNQRDALRIATARAAMDTALAKLDEDQKRLAQLQSAYTSKLKNLDWLAQREVVAPLSRAVVSAEQGLTTTSVQLDDIKIQRKDAITQFQQIKLGIETEQLDRNFQIDDLKRKIKVTEAKIAFDGKVIAERSGTVLDLQVIAGQTVKTSDRLGTIGRNQAPGADQPKTGDDLIAVSYFSPADARRLPIGLPVEVVPHWNQRGRFGGIEGKVRRVLTLPATQEDISTTVGNAQLAEELVKDGPVMRAEIELDRAPGSDGGYRWTLSQGSGVFPIRDGLTVDTFAYVEWRSPITYIIPGLRSLTGGFRTFRIDRLWDLQFLRQPQTPS
;
A
#
# COMPACT_ATOMS: atom_id res chain seq x y z
N MET A 1 -58.61 -55.92 -10.81
CA MET A 1 -58.92 -56.40 -12.18
C MET A 1 -59.76 -55.40 -13.00
N SER A 2 -59.57 -54.07 -12.87
CA SER A 2 -60.44 -53.09 -13.57
C SER A 2 -59.70 -52.13 -14.54
N SER A 3 -58.39 -52.26 -14.72
CA SER A 3 -57.63 -51.40 -15.65
C SER A 3 -57.50 -51.92 -17.07
N PHE A 4 -57.61 -53.23 -17.27
CA PHE A 4 -57.48 -53.87 -18.60
C PHE A 4 -58.68 -53.59 -19.54
N SER A 5 -59.86 -53.37 -18.98
CA SER A 5 -61.09 -53.16 -19.82
C SER A 5 -61.18 -51.73 -20.44
N ARG A 6 -60.38 -50.78 -20.00
CA ARG A 6 -60.38 -49.44 -20.61
C ARG A 6 -59.44 -49.33 -21.84
N VAL A 7 -58.34 -50.04 -21.80
CA VAL A 7 -57.37 -50.09 -22.93
C VAL A 7 -57.96 -50.79 -24.13
N GLU A 8 -58.68 -51.91 -23.92
CA GLU A 8 -59.34 -52.65 -25.03
C GLU A 8 -60.49 -51.84 -25.69
N ARG A 9 -61.28 -51.07 -24.90
CA ARG A 9 -62.31 -50.19 -25.44
C ARG A 9 -61.72 -49.00 -26.25
N LEU A 10 -60.55 -48.48 -25.88
CA LEU A 10 -59.85 -47.45 -26.65
C LEU A 10 -59.27 -48.02 -27.95
N ARG A 11 -58.75 -49.26 -27.92
CA ARG A 11 -58.18 -49.95 -29.12
C ARG A 11 -59.26 -50.26 -30.10
N GLY A 12 -60.49 -50.65 -29.68
CA GLY A 12 -61.62 -50.92 -30.57
C GLY A 12 -62.16 -49.69 -31.31
N ARG A 13 -62.16 -48.53 -30.64
CA ARG A 13 -62.54 -47.24 -31.21
C ARG A 13 -61.48 -46.69 -32.17
N TRP A 14 -60.23 -46.97 -31.92
CA TRP A 14 -59.11 -46.59 -32.82
C TRP A 14 -59.12 -47.34 -34.17
N ASN A 15 -59.38 -48.62 -34.17
CA ASN A 15 -59.44 -49.44 -35.38
C ASN A 15 -60.69 -49.13 -36.24
N GLY A 16 -61.67 -48.43 -35.75
CA GLY A 16 -62.87 -48.04 -36.54
C GLY A 16 -62.76 -46.69 -37.25
N LEU A 17 -61.65 -45.99 -37.08
CA LEU A 17 -61.41 -44.68 -37.70
C LEU A 17 -60.75 -44.88 -39.11
N SER A 18 -61.07 -44.02 -40.06
CA SER A 18 -60.40 -44.02 -41.38
C SER A 18 -58.90 -43.69 -41.22
N GLU A 19 -58.02 -44.14 -42.10
CA GLU A 19 -56.55 -43.83 -41.99
C GLU A 19 -56.23 -42.36 -41.84
N HIS A 20 -56.96 -41.46 -42.49
CA HIS A 20 -56.79 -40.00 -42.32
C HIS A 20 -57.23 -39.50 -40.97
N GLN A 21 -58.24 -40.10 -40.32
CA GLN A 21 -58.69 -39.76 -39.00
C GLN A 21 -57.74 -40.32 -37.94
N GLN A 22 -57.13 -41.47 -38.14
CA GLN A 22 -56.10 -42.02 -37.26
C GLN A 22 -54.81 -41.19 -37.32
N LEU A 23 -54.38 -40.75 -38.48
CA LEU A 23 -53.29 -39.82 -38.68
C LEU A 23 -53.56 -38.46 -38.02
N GLY A 24 -54.77 -37.92 -38.22
CA GLY A 24 -55.15 -36.69 -37.59
C GLY A 24 -55.20 -36.75 -36.05
N ALA A 25 -55.72 -37.85 -35.50
CA ALA A 25 -55.80 -38.06 -34.04
C ALA A 25 -54.41 -38.34 -33.43
N SER A 26 -53.52 -39.02 -34.14
CA SER A 26 -52.13 -39.23 -33.69
C SER A 26 -51.32 -37.91 -33.72
N LEU A 27 -51.45 -37.12 -34.78
CA LEU A 27 -50.84 -35.76 -34.84
C LEU A 27 -51.38 -34.83 -33.78
N ALA A 28 -52.71 -34.83 -33.52
CA ALA A 28 -53.32 -34.07 -32.46
C ALA A 28 -52.84 -34.52 -31.06
N GLY A 29 -52.67 -35.81 -30.86
CA GLY A 29 -52.12 -36.40 -29.64
C GLY A 29 -50.68 -36.03 -29.39
N ILE A 30 -49.83 -36.10 -30.41
CA ILE A 30 -48.41 -35.68 -30.35
C ILE A 30 -48.33 -34.15 -30.13
N GLY A 31 -49.14 -33.36 -30.88
CA GLY A 31 -49.22 -31.91 -30.73
C GLY A 31 -49.70 -31.50 -29.31
N GLY A 32 -50.68 -32.25 -28.77
CA GLY A 32 -51.13 -32.04 -27.38
C GLY A 32 -50.07 -32.37 -26.32
N LEU A 33 -49.35 -33.50 -26.49
CA LEU A 33 -48.24 -33.86 -25.62
C LEU A 33 -47.09 -32.83 -25.70
N PHE A 34 -46.77 -32.39 -26.92
CA PHE A 34 -45.76 -31.36 -27.13
C PHE A 34 -46.17 -30.01 -26.55
N GLY A 35 -47.44 -29.63 -26.68
CA GLY A 35 -48.01 -28.47 -26.07
C GLY A 35 -47.96 -28.50 -24.53
N LEU A 36 -48.30 -29.66 -23.93
CA LEU A 36 -48.15 -29.91 -22.52
C LEU A 36 -46.68 -29.80 -22.06
N TRP A 37 -45.77 -30.37 -22.83
CA TRP A 37 -44.34 -30.29 -22.55
C TRP A 37 -43.84 -28.82 -22.60
N LEU A 38 -44.23 -28.08 -23.62
CA LEU A 38 -43.91 -26.65 -23.74
C LEU A 38 -44.40 -25.79 -22.55
N ILE A 39 -45.53 -26.16 -21.93
CA ILE A 39 -46.11 -25.43 -20.83
C ILE A 39 -45.52 -25.85 -19.46
N PHE A 40 -45.38 -27.16 -19.25
CA PHE A 40 -45.09 -27.71 -17.92
C PHE A 40 -43.65 -28.11 -17.70
N TRP A 41 -42.81 -28.21 -18.76
CA TRP A 41 -41.41 -28.60 -18.60
C TRP A 41 -40.51 -27.35 -18.49
N PRO A 42 -40.00 -27.00 -17.30
CA PRO A 42 -39.14 -25.84 -17.16
C PRO A 42 -37.76 -26.12 -17.73
N VAL A 43 -37.27 -25.21 -18.56
CA VAL A 43 -35.90 -25.21 -19.09
C VAL A 43 -35.07 -24.20 -18.33
N PRO A 44 -33.88 -24.56 -17.78
CA PRO A 44 -33.01 -23.63 -17.09
C PRO A 44 -32.42 -22.62 -18.04
N THR A 45 -32.46 -21.34 -17.64
CA THR A 45 -31.70 -20.29 -18.31
C THR A 45 -30.34 -20.21 -17.63
N GLN A 46 -29.30 -20.47 -18.38
CA GLN A 46 -27.92 -20.44 -17.95
C GLN A 46 -27.30 -19.08 -18.28
N VAL A 47 -26.45 -18.60 -17.38
CA VAL A 47 -25.52 -17.51 -17.63
C VAL A 47 -24.12 -18.05 -17.42
N ASP A 48 -23.18 -17.60 -18.24
CA ASP A 48 -21.80 -18.02 -18.22
C ASP A 48 -20.86 -16.85 -17.88
N GLY A 49 -19.79 -17.19 -17.19
CA GLY A 49 -18.74 -16.26 -16.81
C GLY A 49 -17.40 -16.98 -16.86
N GLN A 50 -16.34 -16.23 -17.15
CA GLN A 50 -14.97 -16.75 -17.15
C GLN A 50 -14.24 -16.25 -15.90
N GLY A 51 -13.34 -17.07 -15.38
CA GLY A 51 -12.66 -16.73 -14.14
C GLY A 51 -11.40 -17.54 -13.85
N VAL A 52 -10.95 -17.39 -12.61
CA VAL A 52 -9.74 -18.08 -12.12
C VAL A 52 -10.00 -18.56 -10.70
N LEU A 53 -9.45 -19.71 -10.36
CA LEU A 53 -9.40 -20.18 -8.99
C LEU A 53 -8.27 -19.44 -8.25
N ILE A 54 -8.60 -18.81 -7.14
CA ILE A 54 -7.63 -18.14 -6.28
C ILE A 54 -7.93 -18.45 -4.82
N TYR A 55 -6.93 -18.30 -3.99
CA TYR A 55 -7.18 -18.26 -2.56
C TYR A 55 -7.62 -16.84 -2.16
N PRO A 56 -8.59 -16.59 -1.32
CA PRO A 56 -8.92 -15.27 -0.81
C PRO A 56 -7.69 -14.70 -0.07
N ASP A 57 -7.30 -13.44 -0.35
CA ASP A 57 -6.13 -12.71 0.19
C ASP A 57 -4.74 -13.10 -0.39
N ASN A 58 -4.64 -13.50 -1.62
CA ASN A 58 -3.58 -14.40 -2.01
C ASN A 58 -2.41 -13.89 -2.79
N ALA A 59 -2.44 -12.81 -3.48
CA ALA A 59 -1.28 -12.37 -4.24
C ALA A 59 -0.58 -11.21 -3.54
N GLY A 60 0.52 -11.49 -2.86
CA GLY A 60 1.50 -10.46 -2.51
C GLY A 60 2.25 -10.06 -3.76
N ILE A 61 1.85 -8.95 -4.39
CA ILE A 61 2.58 -8.41 -5.54
C ILE A 61 3.86 -7.76 -5.04
N LEU A 62 4.98 -8.14 -5.64
CA LEU A 62 6.28 -7.52 -5.39
C LEU A 62 6.47 -6.39 -6.38
N ASN A 63 6.47 -5.16 -5.90
CA ASN A 63 6.73 -3.99 -6.72
C ASN A 63 8.07 -3.34 -6.37
N ALA A 64 8.73 -2.73 -7.35
CA ALA A 64 9.91 -1.92 -7.14
C ALA A 64 9.54 -0.63 -6.39
N ARG A 65 10.17 -0.37 -5.24
CA ARG A 65 9.95 0.85 -4.45
C ARG A 65 10.65 2.07 -5.06
N SER A 66 11.78 1.84 -5.72
CA SER A 66 12.56 2.85 -6.42
C SER A 66 13.05 2.33 -7.76
N GLY A 67 13.24 3.24 -8.73
CA GLY A 67 13.84 2.91 -10.01
C GLY A 67 15.31 2.56 -9.86
N GLY A 68 15.73 1.45 -10.49
CA GLY A 68 17.11 0.96 -10.40
C GLY A 68 17.39 -0.20 -11.35
N GLN A 69 18.49 -0.88 -11.12
CA GLN A 69 18.89 -2.06 -11.88
C GLN A 69 18.89 -3.28 -10.96
N VAL A 70 18.30 -4.39 -11.38
CA VAL A 70 18.34 -5.66 -10.64
C VAL A 70 19.79 -6.17 -10.63
N LEU A 71 20.43 -6.12 -9.47
CA LEU A 71 21.80 -6.58 -9.31
C LEU A 71 21.87 -8.10 -9.20
N ARG A 72 21.02 -8.66 -8.35
CA ARG A 72 20.99 -10.10 -8.05
C ARG A 72 19.59 -10.52 -7.61
N ILE A 73 19.21 -11.72 -8.01
CA ILE A 73 17.99 -12.38 -7.58
C ILE A 73 18.41 -13.56 -6.69
N ASP A 74 17.96 -13.55 -5.44
CA ASP A 74 18.37 -14.52 -4.41
C ASP A 74 17.38 -15.69 -4.26
N THR A 75 16.26 -15.69 -5.03
CA THR A 75 15.19 -16.69 -4.97
C THR A 75 14.81 -17.18 -6.35
N LYS A 76 14.17 -18.35 -6.42
CA LYS A 76 13.66 -18.95 -7.66
C LYS A 76 12.15 -19.13 -7.60
N VAL A 77 11.52 -19.20 -8.76
CA VAL A 77 10.10 -19.56 -8.88
C VAL A 77 9.87 -20.95 -8.26
N GLY A 78 8.85 -21.09 -7.43
CA GLY A 78 8.54 -22.30 -6.67
C GLY A 78 9.24 -22.41 -5.32
N GLU A 79 10.13 -21.48 -4.95
CA GLU A 79 10.85 -21.51 -3.69
C GLU A 79 10.00 -20.94 -2.53
N PRO A 80 9.96 -21.63 -1.36
CA PRO A 80 9.29 -21.10 -0.18
C PRO A 80 10.12 -19.98 0.46
N VAL A 81 9.49 -18.87 0.78
CA VAL A 81 10.12 -17.68 1.39
C VAL A 81 9.43 -17.30 2.68
N ARG A 82 10.20 -16.73 3.62
CA ARG A 82 9.68 -16.23 4.91
C ARG A 82 9.49 -14.72 4.85
N GLN A 83 8.55 -14.22 5.63
CA GLN A 83 8.38 -12.77 5.81
C GLN A 83 9.70 -12.12 6.25
N GLY A 84 10.08 -11.01 5.59
CA GLY A 84 11.35 -10.31 5.82
C GLY A 84 12.56 -10.88 5.07
N GLN A 85 12.43 -12.02 4.39
CA GLN A 85 13.51 -12.59 3.58
C GLN A 85 13.81 -11.71 2.38
N VAL A 86 15.08 -11.46 2.11
CA VAL A 86 15.53 -10.73 0.90
C VAL A 86 15.36 -11.64 -0.32
N LEU A 87 14.64 -11.15 -1.33
CA LEU A 87 14.35 -11.88 -2.56
C LEU A 87 15.24 -11.46 -3.72
N MET A 88 15.55 -10.16 -3.77
CA MET A 88 16.45 -9.60 -4.76
C MET A 88 17.06 -8.30 -4.26
N THR A 89 18.17 -7.92 -4.86
CA THR A 89 18.90 -6.68 -4.57
C THR A 89 18.91 -5.79 -5.80
N LEU A 90 18.55 -4.52 -5.60
CA LEU A 90 18.55 -3.49 -6.63
C LEU A 90 19.74 -2.57 -6.42
N TYR A 91 20.41 -2.19 -7.50
CA TYR A 91 21.34 -1.08 -7.56
C TYR A 91 20.58 0.20 -7.90
N LEU A 92 20.74 1.25 -7.09
CA LEU A 92 19.98 2.50 -7.17
C LEU A 92 20.89 3.67 -7.59
N PRO A 93 21.27 3.79 -8.88
CA PRO A 93 22.33 4.69 -9.33
C PRO A 93 22.01 6.18 -9.10
N VAL A 94 20.75 6.54 -9.06
CA VAL A 94 20.33 7.92 -8.78
C VAL A 94 20.57 8.28 -7.32
N LEU A 95 20.18 7.41 -6.41
CA LEU A 95 20.35 7.63 -4.97
C LEU A 95 21.82 7.55 -4.57
N GLU A 96 22.59 6.65 -5.18
CA GLU A 96 24.03 6.55 -4.90
C GLU A 96 24.78 7.79 -5.36
N ARG A 97 24.51 8.30 -6.58
CA ARG A 97 25.09 9.57 -7.03
C ARG A 97 24.68 10.74 -6.12
N GLN A 98 23.44 10.76 -5.65
CA GLN A 98 22.99 11.76 -4.69
C GLN A 98 23.76 11.66 -3.37
N LEU A 99 23.99 10.45 -2.88
CA LEU A 99 24.78 10.20 -1.67
C LEU A 99 26.23 10.67 -1.82
N ASP A 100 26.88 10.32 -2.92
CA ASP A 100 28.25 10.75 -3.22
C ASP A 100 28.36 12.28 -3.30
N GLN A 101 27.41 12.93 -3.95
CA GLN A 101 27.34 14.39 -4.01
C GLN A 101 27.16 15.01 -2.61
N GLN A 102 26.30 14.44 -1.78
CA GLN A 102 26.09 14.91 -0.39
C GLN A 102 27.35 14.72 0.45
N LYS A 103 28.04 13.59 0.31
CA LYS A 103 29.33 13.34 0.99
C LYS A 103 30.41 14.34 0.55
N GLY A 104 30.55 14.56 -0.76
CA GLY A 104 31.50 15.54 -1.28
C GLY A 104 31.21 16.97 -0.78
N ASN A 105 29.94 17.36 -0.72
CA ASN A 105 29.54 18.66 -0.16
C ASN A 105 29.85 18.75 1.36
N LEU A 106 29.68 17.65 2.12
CA LEU A 106 30.00 17.59 3.53
C LEU A 106 31.51 17.77 3.75
N ASP A 107 32.34 17.06 3.00
CA ASP A 107 33.80 17.16 3.10
C ASP A 107 34.28 18.59 2.79
N GLN A 108 33.69 19.22 1.77
CA GLN A 108 33.98 20.62 1.43
C GLN A 108 33.59 21.58 2.56
N LEU A 109 32.39 21.40 3.14
CA LEU A 109 31.93 22.23 4.27
C LEU A 109 32.79 22.04 5.51
N ILE A 110 33.24 20.81 5.82
CA ILE A 110 34.14 20.54 6.94
C ILE A 110 35.48 21.27 6.74
N LEU A 111 36.08 21.16 5.56
CA LEU A 111 37.34 21.83 5.23
C LEU A 111 37.21 23.36 5.31
N GLN A 112 36.13 23.88 4.78
CA GLN A 112 35.83 25.32 4.87
C GLN A 112 35.64 25.75 6.33
N ASN A 113 34.91 25.00 7.14
CA ASN A 113 34.70 25.30 8.55
C ASN A 113 36.02 25.29 9.34
N GLU A 114 36.93 24.33 9.07
CA GLU A 114 38.26 24.28 9.68
C GLU A 114 39.07 25.56 9.37
N THR A 115 39.10 25.97 8.10
CA THR A 115 39.76 27.20 7.68
C THR A 115 39.16 28.45 8.36
N LEU A 116 37.82 28.51 8.44
CA LEU A 116 37.13 29.61 9.09
C LEU A 116 37.38 29.63 10.61
N ASN A 117 37.44 28.47 11.27
CA ASN A 117 37.74 28.38 12.71
C ASN A 117 39.16 28.89 13.03
N GLN A 118 40.14 28.58 12.17
CA GLN A 118 41.49 29.12 12.31
C GLN A 118 41.49 30.66 12.17
N ARG A 119 40.79 31.20 11.19
CA ARG A 119 40.63 32.65 11.02
C ARG A 119 39.93 33.29 12.21
N ASP A 120 38.88 32.68 12.70
CA ASP A 120 38.08 33.16 13.84
C ASP A 120 38.90 33.17 15.14
N ALA A 121 39.74 32.17 15.36
CA ALA A 121 40.68 32.13 16.48
C ALA A 121 41.64 33.30 16.43
N LEU A 122 42.18 33.65 15.24
CA LEU A 122 43.03 34.83 15.04
C LEU A 122 42.26 36.14 15.29
N ARG A 123 41.01 36.24 14.82
CA ARG A 123 40.15 37.44 15.06
C ARG A 123 39.90 37.66 16.57
N ILE A 124 39.62 36.60 17.31
CA ILE A 124 39.43 36.66 18.75
C ILE A 124 40.72 37.05 19.44
N ALA A 125 41.87 36.47 19.05
CA ALA A 125 43.17 36.80 19.65
C ALA A 125 43.56 38.25 19.42
N THR A 126 43.38 38.77 18.19
CA THR A 126 43.66 40.18 17.85
C THR A 126 42.72 41.14 18.57
N ALA A 127 41.42 40.84 18.63
CA ALA A 127 40.45 41.65 19.33
C ALA A 127 40.74 41.69 20.85
N ARG A 128 41.16 40.58 21.42
CA ARG A 128 41.59 40.51 22.83
C ARG A 128 42.83 41.31 23.11
N ALA A 129 43.87 41.20 22.26
CA ALA A 129 45.09 42.00 22.41
C ALA A 129 44.83 43.48 22.28
N ALA A 130 43.94 43.93 21.38
CA ALA A 130 43.52 45.30 21.26
C ALA A 130 42.80 45.82 22.52
N MET A 131 41.87 45.02 23.08
CA MET A 131 41.18 45.32 24.34
C MET A 131 42.20 45.42 25.49
N ASP A 132 43.09 44.46 25.66
CA ASP A 132 44.09 44.42 26.71
C ASP A 132 45.01 45.66 26.66
N THR A 133 45.43 46.06 25.46
CA THR A 133 46.23 47.26 25.19
C THR A 133 45.46 48.53 25.56
N ALA A 134 44.19 48.61 25.16
CA ALA A 134 43.33 49.75 25.54
C ALA A 134 43.14 49.86 27.05
N LEU A 135 42.88 48.72 27.70
CA LEU A 135 42.72 48.68 29.17
C LEU A 135 44.00 49.08 29.91
N ALA A 136 45.18 48.60 29.46
CA ALA A 136 46.44 48.98 30.06
C ALA A 136 46.72 50.52 29.99
N LYS A 137 46.38 51.12 28.84
CA LYS A 137 46.49 52.58 28.69
C LYS A 137 45.52 53.34 29.61
N LEU A 138 44.26 52.88 29.68
CA LEU A 138 43.24 53.47 30.55
C LEU A 138 43.61 53.30 32.02
N ASP A 139 44.26 52.22 32.43
CA ASP A 139 44.77 52.01 33.79
C ASP A 139 45.89 53.02 34.18
N GLU A 140 46.79 53.29 33.17
CA GLU A 140 47.84 54.31 33.40
C GLU A 140 47.23 55.72 33.54
N ASP A 141 46.27 56.08 32.65
CA ASP A 141 45.57 57.34 32.68
C ASP A 141 44.75 57.48 33.98
N GLN A 142 44.10 56.43 34.47
CA GLN A 142 43.39 56.41 35.73
C GLN A 142 44.31 56.67 36.92
N LYS A 143 45.47 56.04 36.99
CA LYS A 143 46.47 56.27 38.02
C LYS A 143 46.92 57.69 38.02
N ARG A 144 47.25 58.29 36.92
CA ARG A 144 47.69 59.68 36.76
C ARG A 144 46.59 60.68 37.21
N LEU A 145 45.36 60.47 36.79
CA LEU A 145 44.24 61.33 37.18
C LEU A 145 43.89 61.11 38.62
N ALA A 146 43.99 59.95 39.23
CA ALA A 146 43.78 59.72 40.66
C ALA A 146 44.81 60.42 41.52
N GLN A 147 46.07 60.45 41.07
CA GLN A 147 47.11 61.27 41.74
C GLN A 147 46.83 62.76 41.64
N LEU A 148 46.38 63.27 40.52
CA LEU A 148 46.00 64.68 40.35
C LEU A 148 44.77 65.02 41.16
N GLN A 149 43.77 64.18 41.25
CA GLN A 149 42.58 64.32 42.12
C GLN A 149 42.96 64.46 43.62
N SER A 150 43.87 63.59 44.05
CA SER A 150 44.38 63.63 45.42
C SER A 150 45.13 64.91 45.75
N ALA A 151 45.91 65.45 44.77
CA ALA A 151 46.62 66.75 44.91
C ALA A 151 45.64 67.92 44.99
N TYR A 152 44.59 67.92 44.10
CA TYR A 152 43.55 68.99 44.20
C TYR A 152 42.75 68.92 45.53
N THR A 153 42.41 67.72 46.00
CA THR A 153 41.70 67.48 47.27
C THR A 153 42.55 68.00 48.43
N SER A 154 43.86 67.69 48.44
CA SER A 154 44.78 68.19 49.49
C SER A 154 44.92 69.68 49.41
N LYS A 155 45.01 70.27 48.19
CA LYS A 155 45.08 71.71 47.99
C LYS A 155 43.81 72.39 48.48
N LEU A 156 42.63 71.88 48.16
CA LEU A 156 41.36 72.46 48.75
C LEU A 156 41.30 72.41 50.24
N LYS A 157 41.65 71.27 50.85
CA LYS A 157 41.69 71.12 52.33
C LYS A 157 42.62 72.12 52.95
N ASN A 158 43.79 72.43 52.36
CA ASN A 158 44.72 73.43 52.88
C ASN A 158 44.15 74.83 52.68
N LEU A 159 43.48 75.11 51.55
CA LEU A 159 42.87 76.45 51.31
C LEU A 159 41.65 76.67 52.22
N ASP A 160 40.85 75.66 52.51
CA ASP A 160 39.74 75.76 53.49
C ASP A 160 40.27 76.06 54.89
N TRP A 161 41.34 75.36 55.31
CA TRP A 161 42.00 75.68 56.60
C TRP A 161 42.51 77.11 56.65
N LEU A 162 43.03 77.71 55.57
CA LEU A 162 43.45 79.12 55.51
C LEU A 162 42.27 80.08 55.48
N ALA A 163 41.15 79.73 54.83
CA ALA A 163 39.91 80.51 54.82
C ALA A 163 39.26 80.62 56.21
N GLN A 164 39.24 79.55 56.99
CA GLN A 164 38.76 79.49 58.33
C GLN A 164 39.56 80.43 59.27
N ARG A 165 40.80 80.83 58.92
CA ARG A 165 41.68 81.75 59.62
C ARG A 165 41.69 83.17 59.02
N GLU A 166 40.71 83.46 58.12
CA GLU A 166 40.58 84.75 57.42
C GLU A 166 41.81 85.20 56.59
N VAL A 167 42.74 84.23 56.27
CA VAL A 167 43.92 84.52 55.51
C VAL A 167 43.61 84.57 54.00
N VAL A 168 42.62 83.77 53.55
CA VAL A 168 42.22 83.71 52.17
C VAL A 168 40.71 83.88 52.06
N ALA A 169 40.20 84.67 51.13
CA ALA A 169 38.75 84.79 50.89
C ALA A 169 38.15 83.49 50.39
N PRO A 170 36.95 83.08 50.91
CA PRO A 170 36.30 81.81 50.55
C PRO A 170 36.05 81.68 49.04
N LEU A 171 35.87 82.79 48.33
CA LEU A 171 35.66 82.85 46.88
C LEU A 171 36.95 83.36 46.16
N SER A 172 38.09 83.09 46.69
CA SER A 172 39.37 83.50 46.07
C SER A 172 39.58 82.66 44.74
N ARG A 173 40.27 83.28 43.80
CA ARG A 173 40.62 82.63 42.52
C ARG A 173 41.35 81.29 42.72
N ALA A 174 42.07 81.13 43.81
CA ALA A 174 42.79 79.87 44.12
C ALA A 174 41.83 78.77 44.54
N VAL A 175 40.78 79.07 45.32
CA VAL A 175 39.75 78.09 45.73
C VAL A 175 38.93 77.64 44.51
N VAL A 176 38.41 78.64 43.73
CA VAL A 176 37.61 78.35 42.54
C VAL A 176 38.40 77.52 41.52
N SER A 177 39.67 77.80 41.26
CA SER A 177 40.48 77.03 40.34
C SER A 177 40.79 75.59 40.81
N ALA A 178 40.91 75.40 42.15
CA ALA A 178 41.10 74.06 42.71
C ALA A 178 39.80 73.19 42.64
N GLU A 179 38.65 73.82 42.90
CA GLU A 179 37.33 73.15 42.75
C GLU A 179 37.04 72.77 41.29
N GLN A 180 37.32 73.67 40.35
CA GLN A 180 37.22 73.39 38.91
C GLN A 180 38.15 72.24 38.48
N GLY A 181 39.40 72.29 39.03
CA GLY A 181 40.35 71.21 38.79
C GLY A 181 39.88 69.87 39.32
N LEU A 182 39.29 69.81 40.51
CA LEU A 182 38.74 68.59 41.12
C LEU A 182 37.55 68.07 40.30
N THR A 183 36.62 68.98 39.93
CA THR A 183 35.42 68.61 39.15
C THR A 183 35.84 68.06 37.77
N THR A 184 36.74 68.74 37.06
CA THR A 184 37.24 68.29 35.76
C THR A 184 37.91 66.90 35.85
N THR A 185 38.73 66.68 36.89
CA THR A 185 39.44 65.39 37.05
C THR A 185 38.44 64.27 37.41
N SER A 186 37.37 64.58 38.20
CA SER A 186 36.34 63.59 38.53
C SER A 186 35.55 63.18 37.28
N VAL A 187 35.19 64.14 36.41
CA VAL A 187 34.51 63.83 35.11
C VAL A 187 35.43 63.00 34.23
N GLN A 188 36.72 63.32 34.12
CA GLN A 188 37.69 62.54 33.35
C GLN A 188 37.86 61.12 33.91
N LEU A 189 37.80 60.86 35.17
CA LEU A 189 37.81 59.54 35.83
C LEU A 189 36.54 58.72 35.46
N ASP A 190 35.40 59.40 35.42
CA ASP A 190 34.15 58.72 35.01
C ASP A 190 34.15 58.40 33.51
N ASP A 191 34.69 59.26 32.64
CA ASP A 191 34.91 58.99 31.22
C ASP A 191 35.79 57.72 31.00
N ILE A 192 36.88 57.60 31.82
CA ILE A 192 37.72 56.41 31.79
C ILE A 192 36.91 55.11 32.09
N LYS A 193 36.04 55.20 33.12
CA LYS A 193 35.17 54.01 33.42
C LYS A 193 34.25 53.65 32.27
N ILE A 194 33.68 54.64 31.58
CA ILE A 194 32.85 54.42 30.39
C ILE A 194 33.70 53.79 29.29
N GLN A 195 34.87 54.38 28.96
CA GLN A 195 35.76 53.84 27.91
C GLN A 195 36.21 52.40 28.21
N ARG A 196 36.48 52.06 29.48
CA ARG A 196 36.79 50.67 29.86
C ARG A 196 35.63 49.73 29.57
N LYS A 197 34.43 50.14 29.95
CA LYS A 197 33.22 49.35 29.68
C LYS A 197 33.00 49.16 28.18
N ASP A 198 33.18 50.20 27.39
CA ASP A 198 33.04 50.16 25.93
C ASP A 198 34.07 49.24 25.28
N ALA A 199 35.32 49.26 25.69
CA ALA A 199 36.37 48.38 25.21
C ALA A 199 36.02 46.88 25.47
N ILE A 200 35.54 46.58 26.69
CA ILE A 200 35.11 45.24 27.07
C ILE A 200 33.87 44.82 26.26
N THR A 201 32.90 45.72 26.11
CA THR A 201 31.65 45.46 25.38
C THR A 201 31.93 45.18 23.88
N GLN A 202 32.80 45.95 23.25
CA GLN A 202 33.20 45.72 21.86
C GLN A 202 33.85 44.34 21.65
N PHE A 203 34.76 43.93 22.55
CA PHE A 203 35.34 42.61 22.52
C PHE A 203 34.28 41.50 22.66
N GLN A 204 33.34 41.68 23.63
CA GLN A 204 32.27 40.73 23.83
C GLN A 204 31.35 40.60 22.60
N GLN A 205 31.03 41.72 21.93
CA GLN A 205 30.23 41.71 20.70
C GLN A 205 30.93 40.97 19.57
N ILE A 206 32.23 41.19 19.36
CA ILE A 206 33.02 40.47 18.37
C ILE A 206 33.02 38.96 18.66
N LYS A 207 33.24 38.59 19.92
CA LYS A 207 33.25 37.20 20.35
C LYS A 207 31.90 36.51 20.14
N LEU A 208 30.80 37.14 20.56
CA LEU A 208 29.45 36.61 20.37
C LEU A 208 29.08 36.49 18.86
N GLY A 209 29.47 37.46 18.05
CA GLY A 209 29.28 37.38 16.58
C GLY A 209 29.96 36.16 16.00
N ILE A 210 31.22 35.90 16.38
CA ILE A 210 31.97 34.72 15.92
C ILE A 210 31.34 33.43 16.43
N GLU A 211 30.93 33.35 17.69
CA GLU A 211 30.26 32.17 18.24
C GLU A 211 28.94 31.87 17.51
N THR A 212 28.17 32.88 17.14
CA THR A 212 26.95 32.72 16.34
C THR A 212 27.26 32.20 14.96
N GLU A 213 28.27 32.76 14.25
CA GLU A 213 28.71 32.27 12.95
C GLU A 213 29.17 30.81 13.02
N GLN A 214 29.87 30.41 14.09
CA GLN A 214 30.30 29.00 14.29
C GLN A 214 29.13 28.06 14.51
N LEU A 215 28.13 28.47 15.29
CA LEU A 215 26.92 27.71 15.53
C LEU A 215 26.16 27.45 14.21
N ASP A 216 26.00 28.50 13.38
CA ASP A 216 25.31 28.38 12.10
C ASP A 216 26.02 27.39 11.16
N ARG A 217 27.36 27.45 11.10
CA ARG A 217 28.16 26.50 10.30
C ARG A 217 28.01 25.06 10.81
N ASN A 218 28.01 24.86 12.12
CA ASN A 218 27.82 23.55 12.71
C ASN A 218 26.42 23.00 12.42
N PHE A 219 25.38 23.84 12.49
CA PHE A 219 24.03 23.44 12.09
C PHE A 219 23.95 22.99 10.63
N GLN A 220 24.62 23.69 9.71
CA GLN A 220 24.65 23.29 8.30
C GLN A 220 25.34 21.92 8.09
N ILE A 221 26.46 21.68 8.78
CA ILE A 221 27.17 20.40 8.76
C ILE A 221 26.29 19.29 9.31
N ASP A 222 25.63 19.51 10.42
CA ASP A 222 24.76 18.50 11.05
C ASP A 222 23.49 18.23 10.26
N ASP A 223 22.94 19.25 9.58
CA ASP A 223 21.81 19.06 8.69
C ASP A 223 22.20 18.19 7.48
N LEU A 224 23.38 18.46 6.90
CA LEU A 224 23.87 17.65 5.78
C LEU A 224 24.19 16.20 6.21
N LYS A 225 24.75 15.99 7.41
CA LYS A 225 24.94 14.64 7.98
C LYS A 225 23.61 13.89 8.16
N ARG A 226 22.56 14.58 8.62
CA ARG A 226 21.21 13.99 8.71
C ARG A 226 20.68 13.59 7.32
N LYS A 227 20.82 14.45 6.31
CA LYS A 227 20.42 14.17 4.93
C LYS A 227 21.15 12.94 4.37
N ILE A 228 22.44 12.82 4.62
CA ILE A 228 23.25 11.65 4.24
C ILE A 228 22.68 10.37 4.87
N LYS A 229 22.44 10.37 6.18
CA LYS A 229 21.85 9.22 6.88
C LYS A 229 20.49 8.81 6.32
N VAL A 230 19.64 9.78 5.98
CA VAL A 230 18.34 9.51 5.36
C VAL A 230 18.52 8.87 3.99
N THR A 231 19.45 9.38 3.16
CA THR A 231 19.72 8.81 1.84
C THR A 231 20.32 7.40 1.95
N GLU A 232 21.23 7.14 2.88
CA GLU A 232 21.78 5.82 3.16
C GLU A 232 20.71 4.82 3.61
N ALA A 233 19.82 5.24 4.53
CA ALA A 233 18.70 4.43 4.97
C ALA A 233 17.73 4.10 3.82
N LYS A 234 17.48 5.08 2.94
CA LYS A 234 16.65 4.89 1.77
C LYS A 234 17.27 3.89 0.78
N ILE A 235 18.57 4.00 0.51
CA ILE A 235 19.30 3.03 -0.33
C ILE A 235 19.22 1.62 0.29
N ALA A 236 19.41 1.49 1.60
CA ALA A 236 19.37 0.21 2.29
C ALA A 236 17.97 -0.42 2.28
N PHE A 237 16.91 0.40 2.33
CA PHE A 237 15.52 -0.05 2.33
C PHE A 237 15.01 -0.34 0.92
N ASP A 238 15.17 0.60 -0.02
CA ASP A 238 14.66 0.49 -1.39
C ASP A 238 15.50 -0.47 -2.25
N GLY A 239 16.79 -0.61 -1.93
CA GLY A 239 17.72 -1.51 -2.62
C GLY A 239 17.51 -2.99 -2.31
N LYS A 240 16.69 -3.32 -1.31
CA LYS A 240 16.35 -4.71 -0.96
C LYS A 240 14.86 -4.94 -1.13
N VAL A 241 14.51 -5.82 -2.05
CA VAL A 241 13.14 -6.31 -2.19
C VAL A 241 12.98 -7.49 -1.24
N ILE A 242 12.15 -7.32 -0.23
CA ILE A 242 11.89 -8.32 0.81
C ILE A 242 10.50 -8.91 0.65
N ALA A 243 10.33 -10.16 1.09
CA ALA A 243 9.02 -10.79 1.17
C ALA A 243 8.17 -10.10 2.25
N GLU A 244 7.06 -9.50 1.87
CA GLU A 244 6.13 -8.87 2.82
C GLU A 244 5.35 -9.89 3.65
N ARG A 245 5.25 -11.10 3.16
CA ARG A 245 4.61 -12.25 3.81
C ARG A 245 5.37 -13.54 3.55
N SER A 246 5.16 -14.56 4.38
CA SER A 246 5.65 -15.90 4.10
C SER A 246 4.79 -16.56 3.03
N GLY A 247 5.42 -17.27 2.10
CA GLY A 247 4.71 -17.89 0.96
C GLY A 247 5.65 -18.61 0.02
N THR A 248 5.17 -18.90 -1.19
CA THR A 248 5.96 -19.46 -2.28
C THR A 248 6.04 -18.45 -3.42
N VAL A 249 7.21 -18.27 -4.01
CA VAL A 249 7.37 -17.40 -5.18
C VAL A 249 6.65 -18.02 -6.36
N LEU A 250 5.56 -17.39 -6.83
CA LEU A 250 4.76 -17.90 -7.96
C LEU A 250 5.33 -17.47 -9.29
N ASP A 251 5.84 -16.25 -9.36
CA ASP A 251 6.29 -15.61 -10.59
C ASP A 251 7.41 -14.62 -10.30
N LEU A 252 8.36 -14.52 -11.22
CA LEU A 252 9.41 -13.49 -11.24
C LEU A 252 9.44 -12.93 -12.66
N GLN A 253 9.12 -11.62 -12.80
CA GLN A 253 8.99 -10.95 -14.10
C GLN A 253 10.23 -10.16 -14.48
N VAL A 254 11.30 -10.30 -13.73
CA VAL A 254 12.55 -9.58 -13.93
C VAL A 254 13.73 -10.53 -13.97
N ILE A 255 14.77 -10.10 -14.67
CA ILE A 255 16.05 -10.83 -14.75
C ILE A 255 17.18 -9.95 -14.17
N ALA A 256 18.25 -10.59 -13.72
CA ALA A 256 19.45 -9.87 -13.28
C ALA A 256 20.00 -9.00 -14.42
N GLY A 257 20.37 -7.77 -14.10
CA GLY A 257 20.82 -6.77 -15.07
C GLY A 257 19.72 -5.89 -15.68
N GLN A 258 18.45 -6.25 -15.51
CA GLN A 258 17.31 -5.48 -16.02
C GLN A 258 17.12 -4.18 -15.25
N THR A 259 16.79 -3.10 -15.96
CA THR A 259 16.40 -1.81 -15.36
C THR A 259 14.91 -1.82 -15.08
N VAL A 260 14.52 -1.42 -13.87
CA VAL A 260 13.13 -1.31 -13.40
C VAL A 260 12.84 0.12 -12.96
N LYS A 261 11.57 0.52 -13.12
CA LYS A 261 11.06 1.81 -12.65
C LYS A 261 10.35 1.64 -11.31
N THR A 262 10.10 2.74 -10.63
CA THR A 262 9.24 2.75 -9.45
C THR A 262 7.86 2.20 -9.81
N SER A 263 7.34 1.30 -8.96
CA SER A 263 6.05 0.59 -9.10
C SER A 263 6.04 -0.51 -10.16
N ASP A 264 7.15 -0.77 -10.89
CA ASP A 264 7.20 -1.93 -11.77
C ASP A 264 7.02 -3.22 -10.98
N ARG A 265 6.22 -4.14 -11.54
CA ARG A 265 5.99 -5.45 -10.95
C ARG A 265 7.22 -6.33 -11.13
N LEU A 266 7.75 -6.83 -10.02
CA LEU A 266 8.95 -7.67 -9.98
C LEU A 266 8.60 -9.16 -9.92
N GLY A 267 7.44 -9.50 -9.36
CA GLY A 267 6.97 -10.86 -9.19
C GLY A 267 5.77 -10.97 -8.26
N THR A 268 5.44 -12.19 -7.88
CA THR A 268 4.29 -12.50 -7.02
C THR A 268 4.67 -13.57 -6.00
N ILE A 269 4.27 -13.37 -4.75
CA ILE A 269 4.35 -14.38 -3.69
C ILE A 269 2.93 -14.89 -3.42
N GLY A 270 2.73 -16.19 -3.61
CA GLY A 270 1.53 -16.89 -3.19
C GLY A 270 1.62 -17.38 -1.75
N ARG A 271 0.53 -17.94 -1.24
CA ARG A 271 0.48 -18.50 0.10
C ARG A 271 1.38 -19.73 0.23
N ASN A 272 1.87 -19.99 1.43
CA ASN A 272 2.76 -21.12 1.70
C ASN A 272 1.99 -22.43 1.58
N GLN A 273 2.09 -23.09 0.43
CA GLN A 273 1.76 -24.51 0.34
C GLN A 273 3.00 -25.27 0.77
N ALA A 274 3.01 -25.78 1.99
CA ALA A 274 4.07 -26.71 2.41
C ALA A 274 4.03 -27.91 1.46
N PRO A 275 5.15 -28.30 0.83
CA PRO A 275 5.19 -29.50 0.02
C PRO A 275 4.83 -30.69 0.92
N GLY A 276 3.68 -31.34 0.68
CA GLY A 276 3.16 -32.45 1.47
C GLY A 276 2.00 -32.12 2.43
N ALA A 277 1.51 -30.90 2.45
CA ALA A 277 0.28 -30.59 3.18
C ALA A 277 -0.93 -30.92 2.29
N ASP A 278 -1.37 -32.16 2.31
CA ASP A 278 -2.54 -32.66 1.56
C ASP A 278 -3.89 -32.10 2.05
N GLN A 279 -3.91 -31.23 3.05
CA GLN A 279 -5.14 -30.59 3.51
C GLN A 279 -4.89 -29.13 3.90
N PRO A 280 -5.50 -28.16 3.21
CA PRO A 280 -5.56 -26.80 3.71
C PRO A 280 -6.37 -26.78 5.01
N LYS A 281 -5.83 -26.11 6.02
CA LYS A 281 -6.55 -25.90 7.30
C LYS A 281 -7.81 -25.09 7.01
N THR A 282 -8.88 -25.39 7.72
CA THR A 282 -10.19 -24.70 7.69
C THR A 282 -9.99 -23.17 7.64
N GLY A 283 -10.39 -22.56 6.52
CA GLY A 283 -10.20 -21.12 6.25
C GLY A 283 -9.40 -20.81 4.99
N ASP A 284 -8.75 -21.79 4.38
CA ASP A 284 -7.84 -21.65 3.24
C ASP A 284 -8.43 -22.20 1.93
N ASP A 285 -9.73 -22.10 1.77
CA ASP A 285 -10.43 -22.67 0.63
C ASP A 285 -10.22 -21.83 -0.62
N LEU A 286 -9.94 -22.50 -1.76
CA LEU A 286 -9.96 -21.86 -3.06
C LEU A 286 -11.36 -21.31 -3.31
N ILE A 287 -11.43 -20.11 -3.84
CA ILE A 287 -12.64 -19.52 -4.38
C ILE A 287 -12.49 -19.36 -5.89
N ALA A 288 -13.57 -19.46 -6.64
CA ALA A 288 -13.57 -19.04 -8.01
C ALA A 288 -13.93 -17.55 -8.09
N VAL A 289 -13.06 -16.76 -8.67
CA VAL A 289 -13.36 -15.38 -9.02
C VAL A 289 -13.71 -15.36 -10.49
N SER A 290 -14.99 -15.13 -10.77
CA SER A 290 -15.53 -15.18 -12.13
C SER A 290 -16.09 -13.84 -12.53
N TYR A 291 -15.93 -13.52 -13.79
CA TYR A 291 -16.34 -12.26 -14.41
C TYR A 291 -17.51 -12.52 -15.34
N PHE A 292 -18.60 -11.79 -15.10
CA PHE A 292 -19.85 -11.90 -15.84
C PHE A 292 -20.17 -10.58 -16.51
N SER A 293 -21.00 -10.61 -17.57
CA SER A 293 -21.56 -9.39 -18.11
C SER A 293 -22.38 -8.63 -17.04
N PRO A 294 -22.49 -7.30 -17.09
CA PRO A 294 -23.29 -6.55 -16.11
C PRO A 294 -24.78 -6.95 -16.10
N ALA A 295 -25.31 -7.41 -17.23
CA ALA A 295 -26.67 -7.88 -17.34
C ALA A 295 -26.88 -9.21 -16.59
N ASP A 296 -25.92 -10.11 -16.69
CA ASP A 296 -25.96 -11.44 -16.07
C ASP A 296 -25.60 -11.39 -14.60
N ALA A 297 -24.59 -10.59 -14.21
CA ALA A 297 -24.17 -10.43 -12.84
C ALA A 297 -25.30 -9.93 -11.91
N ARG A 298 -26.20 -9.05 -12.43
CA ARG A 298 -27.38 -8.58 -11.68
C ARG A 298 -28.41 -9.67 -11.41
N ARG A 299 -28.31 -10.79 -12.10
CA ARG A 299 -29.22 -11.93 -11.98
C ARG A 299 -28.66 -13.00 -11.05
N LEU A 300 -27.48 -12.80 -10.45
CA LEU A 300 -26.81 -13.73 -9.55
C LEU A 300 -27.10 -13.35 -8.09
N PRO A 301 -28.12 -13.91 -7.44
CA PRO A 301 -28.33 -13.70 -6.00
C PRO A 301 -27.26 -14.44 -5.19
N ILE A 302 -26.94 -13.93 -4.02
CA ILE A 302 -26.05 -14.59 -3.06
C ILE A 302 -26.65 -15.95 -2.67
N GLY A 303 -25.79 -16.99 -2.63
CA GLY A 303 -26.18 -18.36 -2.35
C GLY A 303 -26.70 -19.14 -3.57
N LEU A 304 -26.73 -18.52 -4.77
CA LEU A 304 -27.08 -19.23 -5.99
C LEU A 304 -26.07 -20.35 -6.25
N PRO A 305 -26.49 -21.61 -6.47
CA PRO A 305 -25.60 -22.67 -6.86
C PRO A 305 -25.08 -22.46 -8.28
N VAL A 306 -23.80 -22.69 -8.45
CA VAL A 306 -23.06 -22.54 -9.70
C VAL A 306 -22.17 -23.73 -9.92
N GLU A 307 -21.88 -24.01 -11.18
CA GLU A 307 -20.95 -25.04 -11.61
C GLU A 307 -19.70 -24.39 -12.15
N VAL A 308 -18.54 -24.73 -11.59
CA VAL A 308 -17.23 -24.20 -11.96
C VAL A 308 -16.47 -25.27 -12.71
N VAL A 309 -16.19 -25.04 -13.99
CA VAL A 309 -15.58 -26.01 -14.90
C VAL A 309 -14.17 -25.54 -15.24
N PRO A 310 -13.11 -26.24 -14.83
CA PRO A 310 -11.75 -25.93 -15.25
C PRO A 310 -11.58 -26.07 -16.78
N HIS A 311 -10.82 -25.15 -17.42
CA HIS A 311 -10.64 -25.13 -18.90
C HIS A 311 -10.03 -26.41 -19.49
N TRP A 312 -9.26 -27.18 -18.71
CA TRP A 312 -8.72 -28.46 -19.15
C TRP A 312 -9.79 -29.55 -19.23
N ASN A 313 -10.98 -29.33 -18.69
CA ASN A 313 -12.03 -30.29 -18.50
C ASN A 313 -13.10 -30.19 -19.61
N GLN A 314 -13.51 -31.33 -20.12
CA GLN A 314 -14.73 -31.42 -20.94
C GLN A 314 -15.93 -31.58 -20.01
N ARG A 315 -16.73 -30.53 -19.85
CA ARG A 315 -17.93 -30.50 -19.00
C ARG A 315 -18.82 -31.74 -19.14
N GLY A 316 -19.01 -32.24 -20.36
CA GLY A 316 -19.83 -33.42 -20.61
C GLY A 316 -19.27 -34.73 -20.03
N ARG A 317 -17.98 -34.77 -19.70
CA ARG A 317 -17.31 -35.99 -19.22
C ARG A 317 -17.20 -36.04 -17.67
N PHE A 318 -16.83 -34.92 -17.08
CA PHE A 318 -16.54 -34.87 -15.63
C PHE A 318 -17.50 -33.94 -14.87
N GLY A 319 -18.30 -33.13 -15.55
CA GLY A 319 -19.07 -32.08 -14.95
C GLY A 319 -18.19 -30.91 -14.51
N GLY A 320 -18.61 -30.17 -13.52
CA GLY A 320 -17.87 -29.09 -12.89
C GLY A 320 -17.85 -29.24 -11.37
N ILE A 321 -17.11 -28.38 -10.71
CA ILE A 321 -17.07 -28.26 -9.26
C ILE A 321 -18.32 -27.49 -8.83
N GLU A 322 -19.07 -28.05 -7.86
CA GLU A 322 -20.21 -27.36 -7.27
C GLU A 322 -19.74 -26.20 -6.39
N GLY A 323 -20.45 -25.09 -6.45
CA GLY A 323 -20.16 -23.91 -5.64
C GLY A 323 -21.38 -23.03 -5.47
N LYS A 324 -21.23 -21.97 -4.68
CA LYS A 324 -22.29 -20.99 -4.39
C LYS A 324 -21.75 -19.58 -4.53
N VAL A 325 -22.57 -18.70 -5.09
CA VAL A 325 -22.24 -17.26 -5.14
C VAL A 325 -22.12 -16.71 -3.73
N ARG A 326 -20.93 -16.31 -3.34
CA ARG A 326 -20.64 -15.69 -2.05
C ARG A 326 -20.90 -14.20 -2.08
N ARG A 327 -20.45 -13.54 -3.13
CA ARG A 327 -20.55 -12.07 -3.30
C ARG A 327 -20.49 -11.71 -4.76
N VAL A 328 -21.24 -10.68 -5.16
CA VAL A 328 -21.14 -10.03 -6.46
C VAL A 328 -20.80 -8.56 -6.22
N LEU A 329 -19.75 -8.05 -6.86
CA LEU A 329 -19.38 -6.65 -6.76
C LEU A 329 -20.36 -5.82 -7.60
N THR A 330 -20.74 -4.65 -7.06
CA THR A 330 -21.73 -3.77 -7.70
C THR A 330 -21.13 -2.87 -8.77
N LEU A 331 -19.81 -2.68 -8.76
CA LEU A 331 -19.08 -1.88 -9.75
C LEU A 331 -18.41 -2.78 -10.78
N PRO A 332 -18.36 -2.37 -12.06
CA PRO A 332 -17.58 -3.07 -13.07
C PRO A 332 -16.11 -3.11 -12.68
N ALA A 333 -15.48 -4.26 -12.90
CA ALA A 333 -14.05 -4.43 -12.68
C ALA A 333 -13.26 -3.73 -13.79
N THR A 334 -12.20 -3.03 -13.41
CA THR A 334 -11.24 -2.46 -14.36
C THR A 334 -10.22 -3.52 -14.77
N GLN A 335 -9.59 -3.36 -15.94
CA GLN A 335 -8.51 -4.24 -16.38
C GLN A 335 -7.40 -4.34 -15.34
N GLU A 336 -7.10 -3.25 -14.65
CA GLU A 336 -6.07 -3.16 -13.62
C GLU A 336 -6.45 -3.96 -12.35
N ASP A 337 -7.72 -3.87 -11.92
CA ASP A 337 -8.26 -4.68 -10.80
C ASP A 337 -8.22 -6.18 -11.14
N ILE A 338 -8.62 -6.54 -12.37
CA ILE A 338 -8.58 -7.93 -12.84
C ILE A 338 -7.15 -8.43 -12.90
N SER A 339 -6.21 -7.66 -13.48
CA SER A 339 -4.80 -8.04 -13.57
C SER A 339 -4.16 -8.25 -12.22
N THR A 340 -4.55 -7.42 -11.24
CA THR A 340 -4.10 -7.54 -9.85
C THR A 340 -4.66 -8.79 -9.17
N THR A 341 -5.94 -9.09 -9.41
CA THR A 341 -6.62 -10.24 -8.80
C THR A 341 -6.15 -11.57 -9.39
N VAL A 342 -6.02 -11.63 -10.72
CA VAL A 342 -5.67 -12.84 -11.48
C VAL A 342 -4.16 -13.05 -11.56
N GLY A 343 -3.40 -11.97 -11.40
CA GLY A 343 -1.94 -12.02 -11.50
C GLY A 343 -1.41 -12.08 -12.94
N ASN A 344 -2.26 -11.93 -13.97
CA ASN A 344 -1.89 -12.02 -15.36
C ASN A 344 -2.58 -10.92 -16.19
N ALA A 345 -1.77 -10.00 -16.76
CA ALA A 345 -2.27 -8.85 -17.50
C ALA A 345 -2.91 -9.26 -18.86
N GLN A 346 -2.40 -10.31 -19.53
CA GLN A 346 -2.96 -10.78 -20.80
C GLN A 346 -4.35 -11.39 -20.58
N LEU A 347 -4.51 -12.19 -19.54
CA LEU A 347 -5.81 -12.76 -19.19
C LEU A 347 -6.81 -11.68 -18.77
N ALA A 348 -6.34 -10.63 -18.08
CA ALA A 348 -7.18 -9.48 -17.74
C ALA A 348 -7.67 -8.73 -18.98
N GLU A 349 -6.82 -8.55 -19.99
CA GLU A 349 -7.18 -7.93 -21.26
C GLU A 349 -8.21 -8.78 -22.02
N GLU A 350 -8.04 -10.10 -22.05
CA GLU A 350 -8.97 -11.02 -22.69
C GLU A 350 -10.36 -11.00 -22.03
N LEU A 351 -10.41 -10.97 -20.72
CA LEU A 351 -11.66 -10.92 -19.93
C LEU A 351 -12.47 -9.63 -20.14
N VAL A 352 -11.82 -8.51 -20.48
CA VAL A 352 -12.50 -7.21 -20.71
C VAL A 352 -12.75 -6.92 -22.19
N LYS A 353 -12.23 -7.76 -23.10
CA LYS A 353 -12.28 -7.53 -24.54
C LYS A 353 -13.70 -7.34 -25.07
N ASP A 354 -14.67 -8.06 -24.53
CA ASP A 354 -16.08 -8.01 -24.97
C ASP A 354 -16.91 -6.97 -24.22
N GLY A 355 -16.31 -6.12 -23.40
CA GLY A 355 -16.96 -5.03 -22.69
C GLY A 355 -16.75 -5.06 -21.16
N PRO A 356 -17.46 -4.19 -20.44
CA PRO A 356 -17.35 -4.13 -18.99
C PRO A 356 -17.83 -5.43 -18.34
N VAL A 357 -17.09 -5.93 -17.35
CA VAL A 357 -17.42 -7.14 -16.60
C VAL A 357 -17.57 -6.86 -15.12
N MET A 358 -18.40 -7.66 -14.45
CA MET A 358 -18.61 -7.59 -13.00
C MET A 358 -18.03 -8.83 -12.34
N ARG A 359 -17.32 -8.63 -11.25
CA ARG A 359 -16.68 -9.70 -10.46
C ARG A 359 -17.69 -10.37 -9.54
N ALA A 360 -17.76 -11.69 -9.62
CA ALA A 360 -18.46 -12.55 -8.67
C ALA A 360 -17.47 -13.48 -7.98
N GLU A 361 -17.58 -13.61 -6.67
CA GLU A 361 -16.80 -14.54 -5.85
C GLU A 361 -17.68 -15.74 -5.52
N ILE A 362 -17.16 -16.93 -5.79
CA ILE A 362 -17.85 -18.19 -5.68
C ILE A 362 -17.11 -19.07 -4.69
N GLU A 363 -17.78 -19.47 -3.66
CA GLU A 363 -17.31 -20.46 -2.69
C GLU A 363 -17.53 -21.87 -3.25
N LEU A 364 -16.49 -22.71 -3.26
CA LEU A 364 -16.55 -24.06 -3.79
C LEU A 364 -17.00 -25.03 -2.69
N ASP A 365 -17.96 -25.90 -2.99
CA ASP A 365 -18.46 -26.90 -2.07
C ASP A 365 -17.44 -28.04 -1.89
N ARG A 366 -17.09 -28.34 -0.65
CA ARG A 366 -16.18 -29.43 -0.30
C ARG A 366 -16.90 -30.77 -0.17
N ALA A 367 -16.22 -31.84 -0.55
CA ALA A 367 -16.62 -33.20 -0.27
C ALA A 367 -15.51 -33.93 0.49
N PRO A 368 -15.63 -34.10 1.81
CA PRO A 368 -14.66 -34.86 2.59
C PRO A 368 -14.57 -36.30 2.04
N GLY A 369 -13.37 -36.74 1.68
CA GLY A 369 -13.12 -38.09 1.13
C GLY A 369 -13.11 -38.20 -0.40
N SER A 370 -13.29 -37.11 -1.15
CA SER A 370 -13.01 -37.08 -2.59
C SER A 370 -11.56 -36.71 -2.86
N ASP A 371 -10.90 -37.35 -3.85
CA ASP A 371 -9.60 -36.94 -4.33
C ASP A 371 -9.68 -35.47 -4.81
N GLY A 372 -8.92 -34.55 -4.18
CA GLY A 372 -8.99 -33.12 -4.45
C GLY A 372 -9.94 -32.30 -3.59
N GLY A 373 -10.74 -32.94 -2.71
CA GLY A 373 -11.49 -32.27 -1.65
C GLY A 373 -12.71 -31.46 -2.06
N TYR A 374 -13.09 -31.41 -3.38
CA TYR A 374 -14.24 -30.65 -3.88
C TYR A 374 -15.34 -31.56 -4.40
N ARG A 375 -16.59 -31.06 -4.31
CA ARG A 375 -17.76 -31.76 -4.85
C ARG A 375 -17.90 -31.52 -6.35
N TRP A 376 -18.05 -32.61 -7.14
CA TRP A 376 -18.24 -32.56 -8.58
C TRP A 376 -19.66 -32.95 -8.97
N THR A 377 -20.16 -32.36 -10.06
CA THR A 377 -21.54 -32.59 -10.52
C THR A 377 -21.74 -34.01 -11.11
N LEU A 378 -20.76 -34.53 -11.82
CA LEU A 378 -20.90 -35.84 -12.53
C LEU A 378 -19.91 -36.89 -12.04
N SER A 379 -18.64 -36.57 -11.86
CA SER A 379 -17.62 -37.56 -11.48
C SER A 379 -16.44 -36.90 -10.78
N GLN A 380 -15.51 -37.71 -10.25
CA GLN A 380 -14.31 -37.24 -9.59
C GLN A 380 -13.24 -36.77 -10.61
N GLY A 381 -13.40 -35.57 -11.13
CA GLY A 381 -12.43 -35.00 -12.10
C GLY A 381 -11.06 -34.70 -11.51
N SER A 382 -10.96 -34.58 -10.19
CA SER A 382 -9.73 -34.27 -9.44
C SER A 382 -8.63 -35.33 -9.52
N GLY A 383 -8.98 -36.59 -9.80
CA GLY A 383 -8.00 -37.67 -9.97
C GLY A 383 -7.14 -37.53 -11.24
N VAL A 384 -7.56 -36.70 -12.20
CA VAL A 384 -6.84 -36.51 -13.48
C VAL A 384 -5.90 -35.32 -13.38
N PHE A 385 -6.35 -34.19 -12.77
CA PHE A 385 -5.56 -32.98 -12.61
C PHE A 385 -5.86 -32.34 -11.27
N PRO A 386 -4.84 -31.99 -10.47
CA PRO A 386 -5.04 -31.33 -9.18
C PRO A 386 -5.61 -29.93 -9.36
N ILE A 387 -6.61 -29.59 -8.53
CA ILE A 387 -7.16 -28.24 -8.46
C ILE A 387 -6.15 -27.35 -7.74
N ARG A 388 -5.69 -26.28 -8.40
CA ARG A 388 -4.64 -25.37 -7.92
C ARG A 388 -5.02 -23.93 -8.14
N ASP A 389 -4.35 -23.08 -7.41
CA ASP A 389 -4.35 -21.62 -7.60
C ASP A 389 -3.89 -21.24 -9.01
N GLY A 390 -4.52 -20.22 -9.60
CA GLY A 390 -4.21 -19.77 -10.97
C GLY A 390 -4.87 -20.58 -12.11
N LEU A 391 -5.70 -21.58 -11.77
CA LEU A 391 -6.39 -22.35 -12.79
C LEU A 391 -7.56 -21.58 -13.38
N THR A 392 -7.59 -21.40 -14.70
CA THR A 392 -8.70 -20.76 -15.43
C THR A 392 -9.92 -21.65 -15.46
N VAL A 393 -11.09 -21.04 -15.28
CA VAL A 393 -12.37 -21.75 -15.18
C VAL A 393 -13.47 -21.04 -15.93
N ASP A 394 -14.42 -21.81 -16.44
CA ASP A 394 -15.72 -21.33 -16.87
C ASP A 394 -16.75 -21.58 -15.77
N THR A 395 -17.58 -20.60 -15.50
CA THR A 395 -18.60 -20.67 -14.47
C THR A 395 -19.98 -20.62 -15.07
N PHE A 396 -20.81 -21.58 -14.73
CA PHE A 396 -22.17 -21.72 -15.22
C PHE A 396 -23.16 -21.57 -14.07
N ALA A 397 -24.02 -20.57 -14.17
CA ALA A 397 -25.07 -20.31 -13.18
C ALA A 397 -26.45 -20.47 -13.78
N TYR A 398 -27.31 -21.27 -13.13
CA TYR A 398 -28.69 -21.43 -13.53
C TYR A 398 -29.57 -20.42 -12.80
N VAL A 399 -29.89 -19.33 -13.48
CA VAL A 399 -30.52 -18.14 -12.87
C VAL A 399 -32.01 -18.27 -12.78
N GLU A 400 -32.66 -18.80 -13.80
CA GLU A 400 -34.10 -18.91 -13.89
C GLU A 400 -34.51 -20.20 -14.58
N TRP A 401 -35.62 -20.77 -14.15
CA TRP A 401 -36.28 -21.88 -14.83
C TRP A 401 -37.51 -21.35 -15.52
N ARG A 402 -37.57 -21.46 -16.84
CA ARG A 402 -38.68 -20.96 -17.67
C ARG A 402 -39.28 -22.04 -18.53
N SER A 403 -40.64 -22.04 -18.64
CA SER A 403 -41.29 -22.89 -19.61
C SER A 403 -40.99 -22.42 -21.02
N PRO A 404 -40.69 -23.31 -21.98
CA PRO A 404 -40.40 -22.97 -23.36
C PRO A 404 -41.45 -22.07 -24.05
N ILE A 405 -42.72 -22.23 -23.69
CA ILE A 405 -43.83 -21.39 -24.22
C ILE A 405 -43.63 -19.90 -23.93
N THR A 406 -42.93 -19.52 -22.85
CA THR A 406 -42.68 -18.11 -22.50
C THR A 406 -41.65 -17.45 -23.39
N TYR A 407 -40.87 -18.21 -24.17
CA TYR A 407 -39.97 -17.73 -25.22
C TYR A 407 -40.73 -17.45 -26.53
N ILE A 408 -41.80 -18.19 -26.77
CA ILE A 408 -42.64 -18.01 -27.98
C ILE A 408 -43.65 -16.89 -27.80
N ILE A 409 -44.29 -16.86 -26.64
CA ILE A 409 -45.33 -15.84 -26.29
C ILE A 409 -44.96 -15.16 -24.97
N PRO A 410 -44.20 -14.05 -25.02
CA PRO A 410 -43.74 -13.34 -23.80
C PRO A 410 -44.87 -12.89 -22.87
N GLY A 411 -46.05 -12.63 -23.42
CA GLY A 411 -47.23 -12.20 -22.63
C GLY A 411 -47.79 -13.25 -21.67
N LEU A 412 -47.54 -14.55 -21.91
CA LEU A 412 -47.94 -15.62 -20.99
C LEU A 412 -47.13 -15.60 -19.70
N ARG A 413 -46.01 -14.89 -19.62
CA ARG A 413 -45.22 -14.70 -18.40
C ARG A 413 -46.02 -14.05 -17.26
N SER A 414 -46.97 -13.16 -17.59
CA SER A 414 -47.83 -12.50 -16.60
C SER A 414 -48.92 -13.42 -16.07
N LEU A 415 -49.37 -14.38 -16.88
CA LEU A 415 -50.42 -15.34 -16.51
C LEU A 415 -49.87 -16.58 -15.77
N THR A 416 -48.64 -16.99 -16.08
CA THR A 416 -47.99 -18.13 -15.46
C THR A 416 -47.09 -17.75 -14.27
N GLY A 417 -47.33 -16.60 -13.65
CA GLY A 417 -46.53 -16.00 -12.55
C GLY A 417 -46.13 -16.89 -11.35
N GLY A 418 -46.38 -18.21 -11.44
CA GLY A 418 -46.01 -19.20 -10.46
C GLY A 418 -44.56 -19.73 -10.57
N PHE A 419 -43.80 -19.36 -11.61
CA PHE A 419 -42.39 -19.80 -11.77
C PHE A 419 -41.36 -18.82 -11.18
N ARG A 420 -41.77 -18.05 -10.19
CA ARG A 420 -40.85 -17.35 -9.31
C ARG A 420 -40.10 -18.39 -8.48
N THR A 421 -38.82 -18.52 -8.76
CA THR A 421 -37.85 -19.20 -7.90
C THR A 421 -38.37 -20.54 -7.34
N PHE A 422 -38.33 -21.59 -8.16
CA PHE A 422 -38.28 -22.92 -7.59
C PHE A 422 -37.09 -22.90 -6.62
N ARG A 423 -37.36 -23.06 -5.32
CA ARG A 423 -36.33 -23.25 -4.31
C ARG A 423 -35.53 -24.47 -4.76
N ILE A 424 -34.31 -24.23 -5.16
CA ILE A 424 -33.34 -25.19 -5.69
C ILE A 424 -33.06 -26.29 -4.66
N ASP A 425 -33.37 -26.07 -3.38
CA ASP A 425 -33.26 -27.05 -2.28
C ASP A 425 -33.97 -28.38 -2.56
N ARG A 426 -34.94 -28.44 -3.47
CA ARG A 426 -35.65 -29.69 -3.78
C ARG A 426 -35.19 -30.43 -5.04
N LEU A 427 -34.39 -29.80 -5.91
CA LEU A 427 -33.93 -30.49 -7.12
C LEU A 427 -32.66 -31.32 -6.87
N TRP A 428 -31.88 -30.97 -5.88
CA TRP A 428 -30.72 -31.76 -5.44
C TRP A 428 -31.12 -32.90 -4.53
N ASP A 429 -32.32 -32.87 -3.92
CA ASP A 429 -32.90 -33.99 -3.14
C ASP A 429 -33.46 -35.15 -4.00
N LEU A 430 -33.39 -35.04 -5.35
CA LEU A 430 -33.61 -36.19 -6.23
C LEU A 430 -32.48 -37.23 -6.15
N GLN A 431 -31.66 -37.21 -5.12
CA GLN A 431 -30.77 -38.28 -4.67
C GLN A 431 -31.51 -39.61 -4.35
N PHE A 432 -32.82 -39.63 -4.41
CA PHE A 432 -33.62 -40.88 -4.24
C PHE A 432 -33.37 -41.95 -5.32
N LEU A 433 -32.58 -41.67 -6.33
CA LEU A 433 -32.18 -42.69 -7.36
C LEU A 433 -30.74 -43.20 -7.23
N ARG A 434 -29.99 -42.75 -6.22
CA ARG A 434 -28.70 -43.40 -5.90
C ARG A 434 -28.96 -44.52 -4.89
N GLN A 435 -28.90 -45.74 -5.33
CA GLN A 435 -28.86 -46.96 -4.51
C GLN A 435 -27.78 -46.84 -3.43
N PRO A 436 -28.06 -47.22 -2.18
CA PRO A 436 -27.04 -47.30 -1.14
C PRO A 436 -26.02 -48.37 -1.57
N GLN A 437 -24.76 -47.96 -1.77
CA GLN A 437 -23.66 -48.91 -1.78
C GLN A 437 -23.50 -49.43 -0.37
N THR A 438 -23.82 -50.69 -0.15
CA THR A 438 -23.54 -51.45 1.07
C THR A 438 -22.03 -51.52 1.29
N PRO A 439 -21.53 -51.24 2.51
CA PRO A 439 -20.15 -51.48 2.83
C PRO A 439 -19.90 -52.98 2.98
N SER A 440 -18.91 -53.49 2.30
CA SER A 440 -18.28 -54.81 2.57
C SER A 440 -16.85 -54.54 2.98
#